data_8e6c86f31e4e0ec9eee236a315f78e8f
#
_entry.id   8e6c86f31e4e0ec9eee236a315f78e8f
#
_cell.length_a   1.000
_cell.length_b   1.000
_cell.length_c   1.000
_cell.angle_alpha   90.00
_cell.angle_beta   90.00
_cell.angle_gamma   90.00
#
_symmetry.space_group_name_H-M   'P 1'
#
loop_
_entity.id
_entity.type
_entity.pdbx_description
1 polymer ?
#
loop_
_entity_poly.entity_id
_entity_poly.type
_entity_poly.pdbx_seq_one_letter_code
_entity_poly.pdbx_strand_id
1 'polypeptide(L)'
;YPAERDTQAKQVKKVLSEDEAIAQRKAPGEAVEQKNAGGPAGNHWQITIEDFKKGVEPYTLEFVSRVAKGNPDESTSDFAKKLKMLADVYCDKANRVLSTGCMGTNQHQRGSWINEQLYAIHLLMGKQAKPGSSMFSLTGQPSACGTCREVGTFSHRLPSDMLVANPAHRAKAEKIWGLPEGTLNGQVGFDAMKMVRGLEDGSMRVLWTQVVNIFQSLPNATHWLKAARKPENFIVVADAYPTFSAKNAADLILPAAMIFEKWGAYGNGERRTNGWSQMVQAPGEAKSDVWMMLEFAKRFKVKECWCEQKLPGGKTLPNVLDKAKAMGIDPEASLYDVVFHNAFAKKVAWPDPLYKGVHCGTAEDLGDGWFPEKALYEEYWQFTQGAHQIAHFDEVVKGHGIVWPYINGKSISYRFNGMYDPFCNGADFLFYGPLMKAIPSGNLDAVTDKTPKPLPGKAKIFFRPYAEAVEVPDSHYDLWFDTGRFMEHWHTGSMTGRVAALHKALPEGMLYMNAADAKARGIADGDRIKITSRRATVFAKACIGGRMPVTRGITFAAFFDENVQMN
;
A
#
# COMPACT_ATOMS: atom_id res chain seq x y z
N TYR A 1 2.14 1.54 -15.86
CA TYR A 1 2.64 2.50 -16.85
C TYR A 1 3.46 1.80 -17.95
N PRO A 2 2.87 1.06 -18.90
CA PRO A 2 3.66 0.38 -19.93
C PRO A 2 4.28 1.33 -20.96
N ALA A 3 3.57 2.38 -21.36
CA ALA A 3 4.01 3.26 -22.46
C ALA A 3 5.14 4.24 -22.06
N GLU A 4 5.11 4.77 -20.83
CA GLU A 4 6.16 5.68 -20.34
C GLU A 4 7.46 4.93 -19.98
N ARG A 5 7.35 3.65 -19.56
CA ARG A 5 8.53 2.81 -19.31
C ARG A 5 9.29 2.46 -20.60
N ASP A 6 8.58 2.23 -21.69
CA ASP A 6 9.19 1.94 -22.98
C ASP A 6 9.92 3.14 -23.59
N THR A 7 9.41 4.36 -23.42
CA THR A 7 10.05 5.58 -23.91
C THR A 7 11.30 5.93 -23.13
N GLN A 8 11.33 5.71 -21.81
CA GLN A 8 12.54 5.96 -21.01
C GLN A 8 13.64 4.91 -21.26
N ALA A 9 13.28 3.65 -21.44
CA ALA A 9 14.24 2.59 -21.77
C ALA A 9 14.91 2.79 -23.15
N LYS A 10 14.24 3.44 -24.08
CA LYS A 10 14.78 3.71 -25.44
C LYS A 10 15.74 4.90 -25.52
N GLN A 11 15.79 5.76 -24.51
CA GLN A 11 16.61 6.98 -24.53
C GLN A 11 18.03 6.82 -23.97
N VAL A 12 18.32 5.76 -23.23
CA VAL A 12 19.65 5.57 -22.63
C VAL A 12 20.53 4.73 -23.55
N LYS A 13 21.24 5.39 -24.46
CA LYS A 13 22.15 4.73 -25.43
C LYS A 13 23.63 4.91 -25.10
N LYS A 14 24.01 5.69 -24.09
CA LYS A 14 25.41 5.98 -23.78
C LYS A 14 25.81 5.36 -22.44
N VAL A 15 26.79 4.48 -22.46
CA VAL A 15 27.48 4.05 -21.24
C VAL A 15 28.31 5.22 -20.73
N LEU A 16 28.04 5.64 -19.51
CA LEU A 16 28.79 6.72 -18.87
C LEU A 16 30.09 6.20 -18.28
N SER A 17 31.16 6.96 -18.39
CA SER A 17 32.36 6.72 -17.59
C SER A 17 32.05 6.94 -16.10
N GLU A 18 32.92 6.43 -15.23
CA GLU A 18 32.74 6.61 -13.79
C GLU A 18 32.69 8.09 -13.38
N ASP A 19 33.55 8.90 -13.97
CA ASP A 19 33.58 10.35 -13.70
C ASP A 19 32.35 11.09 -14.23
N GLU A 20 31.89 10.74 -15.41
CA GLU A 20 30.64 11.27 -15.97
C GLU A 20 29.42 10.87 -15.11
N ALA A 21 29.40 9.62 -14.64
CA ALA A 21 28.34 9.13 -13.77
C ALA A 21 28.31 9.84 -12.41
N ILE A 22 29.49 10.12 -11.84
CA ILE A 22 29.60 10.87 -10.59
C ILE A 22 29.18 12.33 -10.77
N ALA A 23 29.69 13.00 -11.81
CA ALA A 23 29.32 14.38 -12.10
C ALA A 23 27.82 14.55 -12.35
N GLN A 24 27.18 13.55 -12.93
CA GLN A 24 25.73 13.51 -13.20
C GLN A 24 24.96 12.73 -12.12
N ARG A 25 25.61 12.21 -11.07
CA ARG A 25 25.05 11.30 -10.06
C ARG A 25 24.37 10.08 -10.67
N LYS A 26 24.96 9.52 -11.70
CA LYS A 26 24.49 8.31 -12.38
C LYS A 26 25.48 7.17 -12.18
N ALA A 27 24.97 5.95 -12.21
CA ALA A 27 25.82 4.77 -12.10
C ALA A 27 26.57 4.47 -13.41
N PRO A 28 27.85 4.05 -13.36
CA PRO A 28 28.54 3.52 -14.51
C PRO A 28 27.78 2.32 -15.09
N GLY A 29 27.70 2.25 -16.42
CA GLY A 29 26.99 1.15 -17.06
C GLY A 29 25.47 1.23 -17.03
N GLU A 30 24.90 2.37 -16.67
CA GLU A 30 23.43 2.58 -16.61
C GLU A 30 22.72 2.27 -17.95
N ALA A 31 23.45 2.26 -19.04
CA ALA A 31 22.95 1.97 -20.38
C ALA A 31 22.97 0.48 -20.78
N VAL A 32 23.15 -0.43 -19.85
CA VAL A 32 22.95 -1.84 -20.16
C VAL A 32 21.49 -2.04 -20.54
N GLU A 33 21.24 -2.27 -21.84
CA GLU A 33 19.92 -2.68 -22.34
C GLU A 33 19.48 -3.92 -21.55
N GLN A 34 18.62 -3.73 -20.59
CA GLN A 34 17.88 -4.86 -20.02
C GLN A 34 16.91 -5.30 -21.11
N LYS A 35 17.32 -6.27 -21.94
CA LYS A 35 16.43 -6.88 -22.91
C LYS A 35 15.19 -7.34 -22.17
N ASN A 36 14.06 -6.77 -22.55
CA ASN A 36 12.77 -7.30 -22.17
C ASN A 36 12.72 -8.76 -22.62
N ALA A 37 12.96 -9.68 -21.72
CA ALA A 37 12.62 -11.06 -21.95
C ALA A 37 11.09 -11.09 -22.08
N GLY A 38 10.59 -11.16 -23.31
CA GLY A 38 9.19 -11.04 -23.66
C GLY A 38 8.32 -12.13 -23.04
N GLY A 39 7.98 -11.93 -21.79
CA GLY A 39 7.04 -12.73 -21.04
C GLY A 39 5.90 -11.87 -20.53
N PRO A 40 4.74 -12.45 -20.18
CA PRO A 40 3.62 -11.69 -19.63
C PRO A 40 4.07 -10.91 -18.41
N ALA A 41 3.51 -9.72 -18.25
CA ALA A 41 3.83 -8.74 -17.23
C ALA A 41 4.11 -9.39 -15.85
N GLY A 42 5.37 -9.34 -15.40
CA GLY A 42 5.78 -9.89 -14.11
C GLY A 42 7.19 -10.50 -14.04
N ASN A 43 7.75 -10.93 -15.17
CA ASN A 43 9.06 -11.60 -15.18
C ASN A 43 10.18 -10.79 -15.85
N HIS A 44 9.94 -9.55 -16.22
CA HIS A 44 10.85 -8.75 -17.04
C HIS A 44 12.24 -8.49 -16.45
N TRP A 45 12.42 -8.74 -15.17
CA TRP A 45 13.63 -8.36 -14.43
C TRP A 45 14.28 -9.51 -13.66
N GLN A 46 13.78 -10.73 -13.83
CA GLN A 46 14.42 -11.90 -13.25
C GLN A 46 15.69 -12.22 -14.05
N ILE A 47 16.80 -12.29 -13.36
CA ILE A 47 18.13 -12.52 -13.92
C ILE A 47 18.82 -13.70 -13.24
N THR A 48 19.86 -14.24 -13.86
CA THR A 48 20.72 -15.24 -13.24
C THR A 48 21.58 -14.60 -12.15
N ILE A 49 22.17 -15.41 -11.27
CA ILE A 49 23.11 -14.90 -10.26
C ILE A 49 24.36 -14.30 -10.91
N GLU A 50 24.75 -14.82 -12.05
CA GLU A 50 25.88 -14.33 -12.83
C GLU A 50 25.56 -12.95 -13.41
N ASP A 51 24.36 -12.75 -13.94
CA ASP A 51 23.93 -11.43 -14.45
C ASP A 51 23.81 -10.42 -13.30
N PHE A 52 23.31 -10.86 -12.13
CA PHE A 52 23.29 -10.03 -10.95
C PHE A 52 24.70 -9.56 -10.53
N LYS A 53 25.67 -10.48 -10.50
CA LYS A 53 27.08 -10.16 -10.19
C LYS A 53 27.65 -9.13 -11.16
N LYS A 54 27.44 -9.35 -12.47
CA LYS A 54 27.87 -8.39 -13.51
C LYS A 54 27.19 -7.01 -13.32
N GLY A 55 25.91 -7.03 -12.98
CA GLY A 55 25.15 -5.80 -12.76
C GLY A 55 25.66 -4.97 -11.58
N VAL A 56 26.13 -5.62 -10.49
CA VAL A 56 26.65 -4.92 -9.32
C VAL A 56 28.14 -4.58 -9.40
N GLU A 57 28.87 -5.16 -10.32
CA GLU A 57 30.34 -4.97 -10.47
C GLU A 57 30.75 -3.50 -10.55
N PRO A 58 30.06 -2.59 -11.29
CA PRO A 58 30.40 -1.18 -11.32
C PRO A 58 30.22 -0.43 -10.00
N TYR A 59 29.46 -1.00 -9.06
CA TYR A 59 29.16 -0.36 -7.77
C TYR A 59 30.21 -0.73 -6.74
N THR A 60 31.45 -0.29 -6.98
CA THR A 60 32.57 -0.50 -6.05
C THR A 60 32.32 0.24 -4.73
N LEU A 61 32.97 -0.18 -3.65
CA LEU A 61 32.88 0.49 -2.36
C LEU A 61 33.27 1.98 -2.47
N GLU A 62 34.29 2.28 -3.25
CA GLU A 62 34.74 3.65 -3.46
C GLU A 62 33.68 4.47 -4.20
N PHE A 63 33.17 3.94 -5.32
CA PHE A 63 32.11 4.60 -6.10
C PHE A 63 30.87 4.87 -5.23
N VAL A 64 30.35 3.84 -4.54
CA VAL A 64 29.17 3.98 -3.68
C VAL A 64 29.41 4.97 -2.56
N SER A 65 30.59 4.95 -1.95
CA SER A 65 30.93 5.88 -0.86
C SER A 65 30.97 7.34 -1.33
N ARG A 66 31.43 7.60 -2.53
CA ARG A 66 31.42 8.94 -3.12
C ARG A 66 30.01 9.44 -3.41
N VAL A 67 29.16 8.56 -3.99
CA VAL A 67 27.83 8.95 -4.48
C VAL A 67 26.79 8.98 -3.34
N ALA A 68 26.84 8.00 -2.44
CA ALA A 68 25.84 7.83 -1.39
C ALA A 68 26.12 8.65 -0.12
N LYS A 69 27.29 9.23 0.00
CA LYS A 69 27.67 10.08 1.13
C LYS A 69 26.75 11.31 1.21
N GLY A 70 25.83 11.30 2.17
CA GLY A 70 24.84 12.39 2.33
C GLY A 70 25.39 13.61 3.08
N ASN A 71 26.39 13.42 3.95
CA ASN A 71 27.01 14.52 4.69
C ASN A 71 28.21 15.08 3.92
N PRO A 72 28.17 16.34 3.44
CA PRO A 72 29.29 16.95 2.74
C PRO A 72 30.54 17.10 3.62
N ASP A 73 30.38 17.17 4.94
CA ASP A 73 31.46 17.36 5.90
C ASP A 73 32.17 16.03 6.28
N GLU A 74 31.62 14.90 5.88
CA GLU A 74 32.21 13.57 6.11
C GLU A 74 33.18 13.21 4.97
N SER A 75 34.33 12.61 5.30
CA SER A 75 35.24 12.13 4.26
C SER A 75 34.68 10.87 3.57
N THR A 76 34.96 10.68 2.28
CA THR A 76 34.60 9.47 1.54
C THR A 76 35.17 8.21 2.19
N SER A 77 36.42 8.30 2.71
CA SER A 77 37.09 7.20 3.41
C SER A 77 36.37 6.78 4.69
N ASP A 78 35.88 7.72 5.48
CA ASP A 78 35.16 7.39 6.73
C ASP A 78 33.77 6.83 6.45
N PHE A 79 33.10 7.34 5.44
CA PHE A 79 31.85 6.76 4.99
C PHE A 79 32.03 5.33 4.44
N ALA A 80 33.11 5.08 3.67
CA ALA A 80 33.46 3.76 3.19
C ALA A 80 33.70 2.76 4.34
N LYS A 81 34.35 3.19 5.43
CA LYS A 81 34.51 2.33 6.64
C LYS A 81 33.15 1.95 7.23
N LYS A 82 32.22 2.89 7.33
CA LYS A 82 30.85 2.61 7.82
C LYS A 82 30.11 1.63 6.92
N LEU A 83 30.19 1.81 5.60
CA LEU A 83 29.57 0.87 4.65
C LEU A 83 30.17 -0.53 4.77
N LYS A 84 31.51 -0.61 4.93
CA LYS A 84 32.17 -1.91 5.13
C LYS A 84 31.72 -2.57 6.42
N MET A 85 31.65 -1.85 7.53
CA MET A 85 31.13 -2.38 8.80
C MET A 85 29.73 -2.93 8.65
N LEU A 86 28.85 -2.19 7.94
CA LEU A 86 27.49 -2.65 7.66
C LEU A 86 27.49 -3.93 6.83
N ALA A 87 28.31 -4.01 5.78
CA ALA A 87 28.44 -5.19 4.96
C ALA A 87 28.95 -6.40 5.76
N ASP A 88 29.93 -6.19 6.63
CA ASP A 88 30.48 -7.24 7.50
C ASP A 88 29.40 -7.82 8.44
N VAL A 89 28.51 -6.98 8.99
CA VAL A 89 27.35 -7.42 9.80
C VAL A 89 26.44 -8.35 9.02
N TYR A 90 26.14 -8.02 7.75
CA TYR A 90 25.30 -8.88 6.89
C TYR A 90 26.00 -10.16 6.45
N CYS A 91 27.31 -10.09 6.19
CA CYS A 91 28.11 -11.24 5.71
C CYS A 91 28.39 -12.27 6.82
N ASP A 92 28.47 -11.84 8.06
CA ASP A 92 28.72 -12.74 9.17
C ASP A 92 27.53 -13.70 9.37
N LYS A 93 27.77 -15.00 9.20
CA LYS A 93 26.74 -16.04 9.30
C LYS A 93 26.19 -16.19 10.73
N ALA A 94 26.95 -15.82 11.74
CA ALA A 94 26.53 -15.90 13.14
C ALA A 94 25.48 -14.82 13.48
N ASN A 95 25.52 -13.69 12.79
CA ASN A 95 24.62 -12.58 13.05
C ASN A 95 23.20 -12.87 12.57
N ARG A 96 22.23 -12.54 13.41
CA ARG A 96 20.83 -12.37 13.00
C ARG A 96 20.62 -10.90 12.66
N VAL A 97 20.11 -10.64 11.47
CA VAL A 97 19.93 -9.25 10.97
C VAL A 97 18.47 -9.03 10.65
N LEU A 98 17.86 -8.08 11.33
CA LEU A 98 16.54 -7.57 11.01
C LEU A 98 16.69 -6.18 10.40
N SER A 99 16.39 -6.06 9.11
CA SER A 99 16.29 -4.75 8.45
C SER A 99 14.87 -4.25 8.48
N THR A 100 14.68 -3.03 8.91
CA THR A 100 13.35 -2.41 8.98
C THR A 100 13.27 -1.25 8.00
N GLY A 101 12.15 -1.13 7.31
CA GLY A 101 11.90 -0.06 6.37
C GLY A 101 10.42 0.24 6.25
N CYS A 102 10.08 1.43 5.79
CA CYS A 102 8.72 1.84 5.51
C CYS A 102 8.71 2.93 4.43
N MET A 103 8.07 4.05 4.69
CA MET A 103 7.87 5.12 3.71
C MET A 103 9.18 5.76 3.22
N GLY A 104 10.23 5.75 4.03
CA GLY A 104 11.57 6.20 3.62
C GLY A 104 12.13 5.43 2.41
N THR A 105 11.74 4.16 2.22
CA THR A 105 12.08 3.38 1.02
C THR A 105 10.94 3.36 0.00
N ASN A 106 9.68 3.28 0.45
CA ASN A 106 8.51 3.09 -0.41
C ASN A 106 8.14 4.35 -1.20
N GLN A 107 8.27 5.53 -0.60
CA GLN A 107 7.83 6.81 -1.17
C GLN A 107 8.94 7.55 -1.91
N HIS A 108 9.95 6.83 -2.37
CA HIS A 108 10.93 7.31 -3.32
C HIS A 108 10.54 7.01 -4.76
N GLN A 109 11.11 7.76 -5.68
CA GLN A 109 11.13 7.35 -7.06
C GLN A 109 11.75 5.93 -7.13
N ARG A 110 11.04 5.01 -7.80
CA ARG A 110 11.45 3.60 -7.86
C ARG A 110 11.54 2.90 -6.51
N GLY A 111 10.72 3.28 -5.55
CA GLY A 111 10.72 2.69 -4.20
C GLY A 111 10.57 1.17 -4.19
N SER A 112 9.82 0.58 -5.13
CA SER A 112 9.76 -0.87 -5.30
C SER A 112 11.13 -1.48 -5.59
N TRP A 113 11.97 -0.83 -6.38
CA TRP A 113 13.33 -1.29 -6.70
C TRP A 113 14.24 -1.26 -5.47
N ILE A 114 14.12 -0.21 -4.66
CA ILE A 114 14.88 -0.11 -3.39
C ILE A 114 14.52 -1.26 -2.47
N ASN A 115 13.22 -1.54 -2.30
CA ASN A 115 12.76 -2.66 -1.48
C ASN A 115 13.23 -4.01 -2.04
N GLU A 116 13.19 -4.22 -3.36
CA GLU A 116 13.69 -5.44 -4.00
C GLU A 116 15.17 -5.67 -3.71
N GLN A 117 15.99 -4.61 -3.70
CA GLN A 117 17.42 -4.73 -3.35
C GLN A 117 17.62 -5.07 -1.87
N LEU A 118 16.83 -4.49 -0.96
CA LEU A 118 16.88 -4.85 0.46
C LEU A 118 16.52 -6.31 0.68
N TYR A 119 15.49 -6.82 0.02
CA TYR A 119 15.18 -8.25 0.04
C TYR A 119 16.29 -9.10 -0.59
N ALA A 120 16.89 -8.65 -1.69
CA ALA A 120 17.98 -9.36 -2.35
C ALA A 120 19.19 -9.54 -1.43
N ILE A 121 19.57 -8.54 -0.64
CA ILE A 121 20.64 -8.66 0.37
C ILE A 121 20.31 -9.78 1.37
N HIS A 122 19.11 -9.78 1.93
CA HIS A 122 18.69 -10.80 2.89
C HIS A 122 18.64 -12.20 2.28
N LEU A 123 18.17 -12.33 1.05
CA LEU A 123 18.11 -13.59 0.32
C LEU A 123 19.51 -14.14 0.03
N LEU A 124 20.41 -13.30 -0.51
CA LEU A 124 21.79 -13.67 -0.86
C LEU A 124 22.62 -14.07 0.36
N MET A 125 22.40 -13.39 1.48
CA MET A 125 23.11 -13.68 2.74
C MET A 125 22.44 -14.80 3.55
N GLY A 126 21.36 -15.40 3.04
CA GLY A 126 20.62 -16.46 3.76
C GLY A 126 19.95 -15.97 5.04
N LYS A 127 19.56 -14.70 5.09
CA LYS A 127 19.01 -14.02 6.27
C LYS A 127 17.51 -13.70 6.14
N GLN A 128 16.85 -14.18 5.08
CA GLN A 128 15.41 -13.99 4.89
C GLN A 128 14.61 -15.15 5.50
N ALA A 129 13.42 -14.87 6.03
CA ALA A 129 12.46 -15.82 6.57
C ALA A 129 13.02 -16.71 7.70
N LYS A 130 13.94 -16.21 8.50
CA LYS A 130 14.50 -16.91 9.67
C LYS A 130 14.13 -16.19 10.97
N PRO A 131 13.95 -16.91 12.08
CA PRO A 131 13.70 -16.28 13.39
C PRO A 131 14.74 -15.22 13.71
N GLY A 132 14.29 -13.97 13.95
CA GLY A 132 15.16 -12.83 14.24
C GLY A 132 15.98 -12.31 13.05
N SER A 133 15.69 -12.76 11.83
CA SER A 133 16.45 -12.35 10.65
C SER A 133 15.55 -12.26 9.41
N SER A 134 15.27 -11.03 8.95
CA SER A 134 14.47 -10.76 7.75
C SER A 134 14.54 -9.29 7.37
N MET A 135 14.16 -8.98 6.14
CA MET A 135 13.67 -7.62 5.81
C MET A 135 12.22 -7.52 6.27
N PHE A 136 11.90 -6.50 7.04
CA PHE A 136 10.58 -6.28 7.61
C PHE A 136 10.04 -4.88 7.32
N SER A 137 8.87 -4.80 6.70
CA SER A 137 8.19 -3.53 6.48
C SER A 137 7.41 -3.12 7.72
N LEU A 138 7.81 -2.00 8.32
CA LEU A 138 7.15 -1.41 9.49
C LEU A 138 5.93 -0.57 9.08
N THR A 139 5.02 -1.15 8.33
CA THR A 139 3.79 -0.46 7.96
C THR A 139 2.86 -0.36 9.18
N GLY A 140 2.60 0.86 9.63
CA GLY A 140 1.88 1.10 10.89
C GLY A 140 0.36 1.18 10.76
N GLN A 141 -0.15 1.48 9.57
CA GLN A 141 -1.60 1.61 9.35
C GLN A 141 -2.29 0.25 9.48
N PRO A 142 -3.44 0.17 10.15
CA PRO A 142 -4.30 -1.00 10.10
C PRO A 142 -4.61 -1.37 8.65
N SER A 143 -4.49 -2.64 8.31
CA SER A 143 -4.72 -3.20 6.97
C SER A 143 -3.84 -2.67 5.83
N ALA A 144 -2.91 -1.77 6.06
CA ALA A 144 -2.04 -1.26 5.00
C ALA A 144 -1.02 -2.30 4.52
N CYS A 145 -0.57 -3.17 5.40
CA CYS A 145 0.34 -4.26 5.08
C CYS A 145 -0.26 -5.58 5.55
N GLY A 146 -0.54 -6.46 4.63
CA GLY A 146 -1.10 -7.78 4.94
C GLY A 146 -2.60 -7.92 4.77
N THR A 147 -3.36 -6.84 4.60
CA THR A 147 -4.80 -6.95 4.32
C THR A 147 -5.23 -6.07 3.15
N CYS A 148 -4.84 -4.82 3.10
CA CYS A 148 -5.25 -3.88 2.06
C CYS A 148 -5.01 -4.42 0.64
N ARG A 149 -3.83 -4.99 0.40
CA ARG A 149 -3.51 -5.66 -0.87
C ARG A 149 -4.28 -6.96 -1.05
N GLU A 150 -4.47 -7.70 0.02
CA GLU A 150 -5.06 -9.03 0.00
C GLU A 150 -6.58 -9.00 -0.15
N VAL A 151 -7.26 -7.99 0.39
CA VAL A 151 -8.70 -7.80 0.19
C VAL A 151 -9.07 -7.23 -1.19
N GLY A 152 -8.08 -6.82 -1.99
CA GLY A 152 -8.32 -6.37 -3.37
C GLY A 152 -8.64 -4.88 -3.52
N THR A 153 -8.14 -4.02 -2.61
CA THR A 153 -8.43 -2.58 -2.65
C THR A 153 -7.69 -1.81 -3.75
N PHE A 154 -6.72 -2.40 -4.41
CA PHE A 154 -6.04 -1.78 -5.55
C PHE A 154 -6.77 -2.05 -6.85
N SER A 155 -6.78 -1.09 -7.75
CA SER A 155 -7.50 -1.15 -9.03
C SER A 155 -7.12 -2.34 -9.94
N HIS A 156 -5.97 -2.96 -9.72
CA HIS A 156 -5.49 -4.13 -10.46
C HIS A 156 -5.68 -5.47 -9.73
N ARG A 157 -6.25 -5.44 -8.51
CA ARG A 157 -6.36 -6.59 -7.62
C ARG A 157 -7.79 -7.05 -7.43
N LEU A 158 -7.92 -8.33 -7.18
CA LEU A 158 -9.05 -9.02 -6.56
C LEU A 158 -8.59 -9.59 -5.22
N PRO A 159 -9.50 -10.01 -4.33
CA PRO A 159 -9.13 -10.58 -3.03
C PRO A 159 -8.10 -11.71 -3.13
N SER A 160 -7.30 -11.89 -2.08
CA SER A 160 -6.29 -12.95 -1.96
C SER A 160 -5.22 -12.92 -3.06
N ASP A 161 -4.67 -11.72 -3.31
CA ASP A 161 -3.60 -11.47 -4.30
C ASP A 161 -3.96 -11.81 -5.76
N MET A 162 -5.23 -12.08 -6.05
CA MET A 162 -5.68 -12.32 -7.41
C MET A 162 -5.63 -11.03 -8.26
N LEU A 163 -5.54 -11.18 -9.57
CA LEU A 163 -5.40 -10.08 -10.52
C LEU A 163 -6.66 -9.93 -11.37
N VAL A 164 -7.16 -8.71 -11.49
CA VAL A 164 -8.29 -8.34 -12.35
C VAL A 164 -8.03 -8.73 -13.81
N ALA A 165 -6.81 -8.58 -14.30
CA ALA A 165 -6.45 -8.91 -15.68
C ALA A 165 -6.48 -10.42 -15.99
N ASN A 166 -6.45 -11.30 -14.96
CA ASN A 166 -6.45 -12.74 -15.15
C ASN A 166 -7.89 -13.30 -15.24
N PRO A 167 -8.31 -13.89 -16.38
CA PRO A 167 -9.67 -14.43 -16.53
C PRO A 167 -10.04 -15.51 -15.50
N ALA A 168 -9.10 -16.39 -15.16
CA ALA A 168 -9.35 -17.45 -14.18
C ALA A 168 -9.57 -16.88 -12.77
N HIS A 169 -8.88 -15.80 -12.42
CA HIS A 169 -9.08 -15.12 -11.15
C HIS A 169 -10.45 -14.42 -11.09
N ARG A 170 -10.88 -13.79 -12.20
CA ARG A 170 -12.23 -13.21 -12.27
C ARG A 170 -13.31 -14.28 -12.15
N ALA A 171 -13.21 -15.36 -12.89
CA ALA A 171 -14.16 -16.46 -12.80
C ALA A 171 -14.27 -17.05 -11.39
N LYS A 172 -13.13 -17.18 -10.67
CA LYS A 172 -13.14 -17.58 -9.25
C LYS A 172 -13.86 -16.56 -8.38
N ALA A 173 -13.59 -15.28 -8.57
CA ALA A 173 -14.21 -14.20 -7.79
C ALA A 173 -15.72 -14.12 -8.07
N GLU A 174 -16.14 -14.16 -9.33
CA GLU A 174 -17.55 -14.18 -9.73
C GLU A 174 -18.31 -15.36 -9.09
N LYS A 175 -17.70 -16.54 -9.08
CA LYS A 175 -18.29 -17.72 -8.42
C LYS A 175 -18.46 -17.51 -6.91
N ILE A 176 -17.47 -16.97 -6.22
CA ILE A 176 -17.53 -16.72 -4.76
C ILE A 176 -18.58 -15.65 -4.44
N TRP A 177 -18.61 -14.58 -5.22
CA TRP A 177 -19.57 -13.49 -5.04
C TRP A 177 -20.97 -13.79 -5.55
N GLY A 178 -21.16 -14.94 -6.24
CA GLY A 178 -22.47 -15.30 -6.81
C GLY A 178 -22.86 -14.41 -7.99
N LEU A 179 -21.87 -13.91 -8.76
CA LEU A 179 -22.08 -13.05 -9.91
C LEU A 179 -22.16 -13.86 -11.21
N PRO A 180 -22.90 -13.39 -12.23
CA PRO A 180 -22.87 -13.97 -13.56
C PRO A 180 -21.46 -13.94 -14.15
N GLU A 181 -21.09 -14.98 -14.87
CA GLU A 181 -19.79 -15.05 -15.55
C GLU A 181 -19.64 -13.91 -16.57
N GLY A 182 -18.53 -13.17 -16.45
CA GLY A 182 -18.20 -12.01 -17.29
C GLY A 182 -18.70 -10.67 -16.74
N THR A 183 -19.23 -10.64 -15.52
CA THR A 183 -19.61 -9.38 -14.84
C THR A 183 -18.39 -8.55 -14.51
N LEU A 184 -17.29 -9.18 -14.11
CA LEU A 184 -16.07 -8.46 -13.73
C LEU A 184 -15.28 -8.01 -14.95
N ASN A 185 -15.01 -6.71 -15.00
CA ASN A 185 -14.16 -6.14 -16.03
C ASN A 185 -12.69 -6.59 -15.88
N GLY A 186 -12.08 -7.06 -16.96
CA GLY A 186 -10.66 -7.43 -16.99
C GLY A 186 -9.69 -6.26 -17.14
N GLN A 187 -10.19 -5.05 -17.30
CA GLN A 187 -9.37 -3.85 -17.41
C GLN A 187 -8.99 -3.32 -16.04
N VAL A 188 -7.72 -3.01 -15.86
CA VAL A 188 -7.23 -2.35 -14.64
C VAL A 188 -7.83 -0.95 -14.54
N GLY A 189 -8.39 -0.62 -13.38
CA GLY A 189 -8.95 0.69 -13.10
C GLY A 189 -7.87 1.79 -12.97
N PHE A 190 -8.30 3.00 -12.70
CA PHE A 190 -7.42 4.14 -12.53
C PHE A 190 -6.61 4.04 -11.23
N ASP A 191 -5.37 4.48 -11.28
CA ASP A 191 -4.59 4.83 -10.08
C ASP A 191 -4.98 6.24 -9.60
N ALA A 192 -4.55 6.62 -8.39
CA ALA A 192 -4.91 7.90 -7.79
C ALA A 192 -4.55 9.11 -8.67
N MET A 193 -3.41 9.06 -9.37
CA MET A 193 -3.01 10.18 -10.25
C MET A 193 -3.87 10.26 -11.51
N LYS A 194 -4.29 9.12 -12.06
CA LYS A 194 -5.24 9.11 -13.17
C LYS A 194 -6.63 9.58 -12.76
N MET A 195 -7.05 9.28 -11.53
CA MET A 195 -8.33 9.77 -11.00
C MET A 195 -8.36 11.30 -10.94
N VAL A 196 -7.33 11.93 -10.36
CA VAL A 196 -7.31 13.40 -10.27
C VAL A 196 -7.09 14.07 -11.61
N ARG A 197 -6.32 13.47 -12.53
CA ARG A 197 -6.23 13.92 -13.93
C ARG A 197 -7.58 13.78 -14.65
N GLY A 198 -8.32 12.71 -14.36
CA GLY A 198 -9.67 12.52 -14.90
C GLY A 198 -10.66 13.61 -14.46
N LEU A 199 -10.53 14.13 -13.24
CA LEU A 199 -11.28 15.31 -12.80
C LEU A 199 -10.85 16.58 -13.55
N GLU A 200 -9.57 16.66 -13.94
CA GLU A 200 -9.07 17.81 -14.69
C GLU A 200 -9.50 17.80 -16.16
N ASP A 201 -9.38 16.66 -16.84
CA ASP A 201 -9.71 16.52 -18.26
C ASP A 201 -11.18 16.18 -18.55
N GLY A 202 -11.96 15.90 -17.49
CA GLY A 202 -13.37 15.60 -17.57
C GLY A 202 -13.71 14.14 -17.91
N SER A 203 -12.74 13.24 -17.96
CA SER A 203 -12.98 11.79 -18.10
C SER A 203 -13.57 11.17 -16.81
N MET A 204 -13.45 11.85 -15.68
CA MET A 204 -14.17 11.61 -14.44
C MET A 204 -14.93 12.85 -14.01
N ARG A 205 -16.12 12.67 -13.45
CA ARG A 205 -16.98 13.76 -12.95
C ARG A 205 -17.33 13.60 -11.49
N VAL A 206 -17.24 12.38 -10.97
CA VAL A 206 -17.56 12.05 -9.58
C VAL A 206 -16.37 11.38 -8.94
N LEU A 207 -15.97 11.88 -7.78
CA LEU A 207 -14.96 11.24 -6.94
C LEU A 207 -15.52 11.09 -5.53
N TRP A 208 -15.65 9.84 -5.08
CA TRP A 208 -15.96 9.52 -3.70
C TRP A 208 -14.71 9.04 -2.97
N THR A 209 -14.27 9.80 -1.98
CA THR A 209 -13.14 9.44 -1.12
C THR A 209 -13.65 8.98 0.24
N GLN A 210 -13.07 7.89 0.75
CA GLN A 210 -13.33 7.39 2.10
C GLN A 210 -12.03 7.34 2.89
N VAL A 211 -12.00 7.95 4.07
CA VAL A 211 -10.88 8.00 5.04
C VAL A 211 -9.55 8.50 4.48
N VAL A 212 -9.57 9.16 3.33
CA VAL A 212 -8.38 9.70 2.67
C VAL A 212 -8.47 11.21 2.57
N ASN A 213 -7.56 11.91 3.23
CA ASN A 213 -7.43 13.35 3.10
C ASN A 213 -6.61 13.70 1.84
N ILE A 214 -7.14 13.32 0.68
CA ILE A 214 -6.45 13.24 -0.60
C ILE A 214 -5.86 14.59 -1.04
N PHE A 215 -6.59 15.68 -0.89
CA PHE A 215 -6.17 17.02 -1.32
C PHE A 215 -5.17 17.67 -0.34
N GLN A 216 -4.87 17.01 0.77
CA GLN A 216 -3.74 17.34 1.63
C GLN A 216 -2.53 16.44 1.37
N SER A 217 -2.71 15.20 0.93
CA SER A 217 -1.65 14.20 0.83
C SER A 217 -1.05 14.02 -0.56
N LEU A 218 -1.74 14.44 -1.62
CA LEU A 218 -1.25 14.29 -2.98
C LEU A 218 -0.11 15.25 -3.28
N PRO A 219 0.89 14.84 -4.06
CA PRO A 219 1.85 15.79 -4.64
C PRO A 219 1.11 16.79 -5.52
N ASN A 220 1.54 18.06 -5.51
CA ASN A 220 0.92 19.17 -6.22
C ASN A 220 -0.57 19.39 -5.83
N ALA A 221 -0.86 19.26 -4.53
CA ALA A 221 -2.22 19.25 -3.99
C ALA A 221 -3.06 20.46 -4.41
N THR A 222 -2.49 21.66 -4.43
CA THR A 222 -3.19 22.90 -4.84
C THR A 222 -3.69 22.83 -6.29
N HIS A 223 -2.93 22.22 -7.19
CA HIS A 223 -3.34 22.01 -8.58
C HIS A 223 -4.56 21.08 -8.66
N TRP A 224 -4.49 19.94 -7.97
CA TRP A 224 -5.58 18.95 -7.97
C TRP A 224 -6.84 19.44 -7.26
N LEU A 225 -6.68 20.26 -6.23
CA LEU A 225 -7.81 20.92 -5.58
C LEU A 225 -8.58 21.82 -6.56
N LYS A 226 -7.86 22.60 -7.38
CA LYS A 226 -8.49 23.41 -8.44
C LYS A 226 -9.21 22.54 -9.47
N ALA A 227 -8.64 21.42 -9.86
CA ALA A 227 -9.30 20.46 -10.76
C ALA A 227 -10.57 19.87 -10.13
N ALA A 228 -10.53 19.49 -8.86
CA ALA A 228 -11.68 18.97 -8.13
C ALA A 228 -12.83 19.98 -8.04
N ARG A 229 -12.51 21.27 -7.90
CA ARG A 229 -13.50 22.36 -7.75
C ARG A 229 -14.05 22.92 -9.06
N LYS A 230 -13.83 22.26 -10.20
CA LYS A 230 -14.52 22.60 -11.44
C LYS A 230 -16.04 22.39 -11.29
N PRO A 231 -16.88 23.27 -11.83
CA PRO A 231 -18.34 23.22 -11.64
C PRO A 231 -18.99 21.90 -12.08
N GLU A 232 -18.39 21.24 -13.04
CA GLU A 232 -18.88 19.97 -13.60
C GLU A 232 -18.52 18.74 -12.75
N ASN A 233 -17.69 18.87 -11.73
CA ASN A 233 -17.27 17.78 -10.87
C ASN A 233 -18.10 17.73 -9.59
N PHE A 234 -18.30 16.54 -9.05
CA PHE A 234 -18.98 16.30 -7.80
C PHE A 234 -18.11 15.45 -6.87
N ILE A 235 -17.73 16.01 -5.74
CA ILE A 235 -16.79 15.39 -4.80
C ILE A 235 -17.51 14.99 -3.51
N VAL A 236 -17.47 13.71 -3.20
CA VAL A 236 -17.98 13.15 -1.95
C VAL A 236 -16.81 12.82 -1.04
N VAL A 237 -16.85 13.28 0.19
CA VAL A 237 -15.84 12.95 1.21
C VAL A 237 -16.53 12.29 2.40
N ALA A 238 -16.21 11.03 2.63
CA ALA A 238 -16.60 10.29 3.83
C ALA A 238 -15.41 10.21 4.78
N ASP A 239 -15.52 10.87 5.93
CA ASP A 239 -14.46 10.88 6.94
C ASP A 239 -15.06 11.10 8.34
N ALA A 240 -14.35 10.65 9.36
CA ALA A 240 -14.76 10.84 10.76
C ALA A 240 -14.64 12.29 11.23
N TYR A 241 -13.85 13.11 10.54
CA TYR A 241 -13.63 14.51 10.86
C TYR A 241 -13.69 15.39 9.62
N PRO A 242 -14.04 16.69 9.76
CA PRO A 242 -13.96 17.64 8.68
C PRO A 242 -12.49 17.95 8.35
N THR A 243 -11.91 17.11 7.50
CA THR A 243 -10.53 17.21 7.02
C THR A 243 -10.34 18.40 6.06
N PHE A 244 -9.10 18.69 5.68
CA PHE A 244 -8.81 19.68 4.65
C PHE A 244 -9.57 19.38 3.34
N SER A 245 -9.58 18.12 2.92
CA SER A 245 -10.32 17.70 1.72
C SER A 245 -11.84 17.94 1.85
N ALA A 246 -12.41 17.62 3.02
CA ALA A 246 -13.83 17.86 3.28
C ALA A 246 -14.19 19.35 3.25
N LYS A 247 -13.37 20.20 3.88
CA LYS A 247 -13.63 21.65 3.94
C LYS A 247 -13.46 22.37 2.59
N ASN A 248 -12.52 21.90 1.76
CA ASN A 248 -12.09 22.67 0.59
C ASN A 248 -12.50 22.06 -0.76
N ALA A 249 -12.79 20.76 -0.80
CA ALA A 249 -13.10 20.07 -2.05
C ALA A 249 -14.50 19.47 -2.11
N ALA A 250 -15.09 19.07 -0.97
CA ALA A 250 -16.34 18.32 -0.96
C ALA A 250 -17.55 19.16 -1.38
N ASP A 251 -18.41 18.57 -2.20
CA ASP A 251 -19.79 19.00 -2.45
C ASP A 251 -20.75 18.30 -1.49
N LEU A 252 -20.40 17.08 -1.07
CA LEU A 252 -21.13 16.30 -0.07
C LEU A 252 -20.15 15.71 0.95
N ILE A 253 -20.46 15.91 2.23
CA ILE A 253 -19.72 15.30 3.34
C ILE A 253 -20.60 14.23 4.00
N LEU A 254 -20.06 13.02 4.13
CA LEU A 254 -20.68 11.90 4.82
C LEU A 254 -19.91 11.62 6.12
N PRO A 255 -20.49 11.85 7.30
CA PRO A 255 -19.82 11.57 8.55
C PRO A 255 -19.64 10.06 8.74
N ALA A 256 -18.38 9.61 8.90
CA ALA A 256 -18.03 8.22 9.04
C ALA A 256 -17.80 7.82 10.50
N ALA A 257 -18.27 6.63 10.86
CA ALA A 257 -18.00 6.01 12.14
C ALA A 257 -16.53 5.62 12.30
N MET A 258 -15.99 5.84 13.50
CA MET A 258 -14.62 5.46 13.86
C MET A 258 -14.50 3.98 14.23
N ILE A 259 -13.27 3.51 14.47
CA ILE A 259 -12.96 2.09 14.66
C ILE A 259 -13.79 1.43 15.79
N PHE A 260 -13.98 2.08 16.94
CA PHE A 260 -14.76 1.51 18.05
C PHE A 260 -16.26 1.86 18.00
N GLU A 261 -16.68 2.54 16.95
CA GLU A 261 -18.07 2.87 16.67
C GLU A 261 -18.70 1.93 15.62
N LYS A 262 -17.98 0.91 15.22
CA LYS A 262 -18.37 -0.13 14.24
C LYS A 262 -17.63 -1.43 14.51
N TRP A 263 -18.11 -2.53 13.95
CA TRP A 263 -17.41 -3.81 13.93
C TRP A 263 -16.42 -3.89 12.77
N GLY A 264 -15.42 -4.76 12.89
CA GLY A 264 -14.52 -5.03 11.80
C GLY A 264 -13.33 -5.90 12.15
N ALA A 265 -12.44 -6.06 11.16
CA ALA A 265 -11.17 -6.73 11.32
C ALA A 265 -10.09 -6.04 10.48
N TYR A 266 -8.86 -6.15 10.91
CA TYR A 266 -7.71 -5.63 10.18
C TYR A 266 -6.48 -6.53 10.31
N GLY A 267 -5.62 -6.51 9.31
CA GLY A 267 -4.32 -7.16 9.38
C GLY A 267 -3.20 -6.18 9.73
N ASN A 268 -2.10 -6.71 10.26
CA ASN A 268 -0.90 -5.94 10.58
C ASN A 268 0.35 -6.49 9.90
N GLY A 269 1.51 -5.86 10.13
CA GLY A 269 2.77 -6.24 9.52
C GLY A 269 3.29 -7.62 9.91
N GLU A 270 2.84 -8.21 11.02
CA GLU A 270 3.17 -9.58 11.43
C GLU A 270 2.20 -10.65 10.89
N ARG A 271 1.34 -10.29 9.95
CA ARG A 271 0.29 -11.15 9.39
C ARG A 271 -0.74 -11.60 10.44
N ARG A 272 -0.99 -10.80 11.46
CA ARG A 272 -2.05 -11.03 12.43
C ARG A 272 -3.32 -10.34 11.97
N THR A 273 -4.39 -11.08 11.83
CA THR A 273 -5.74 -10.53 11.67
C THR A 273 -6.30 -10.27 13.05
N ASN A 274 -6.64 -9.01 13.32
CA ASN A 274 -7.23 -8.57 14.57
C ASN A 274 -8.69 -8.20 14.33
N GLY A 275 -9.59 -8.70 15.14
CA GLY A 275 -10.98 -8.30 15.18
C GLY A 275 -11.19 -7.21 16.23
N TRP A 276 -12.17 -6.36 16.02
CA TRP A 276 -12.65 -5.45 17.04
C TRP A 276 -14.17 -5.44 17.10
N SER A 277 -14.67 -5.20 18.30
CA SER A 277 -16.09 -5.05 18.55
C SER A 277 -16.46 -3.57 18.57
N GLN A 278 -17.69 -3.28 18.23
CA GLN A 278 -18.25 -1.97 18.48
C GLN A 278 -18.44 -1.78 19.99
N MET A 279 -17.85 -0.71 20.52
CA MET A 279 -17.88 -0.42 21.95
C MET A 279 -18.77 0.76 22.31
N VAL A 280 -18.98 1.66 21.36
CA VAL A 280 -19.80 2.85 21.49
C VAL A 280 -20.64 3.07 20.23
N GLN A 281 -21.74 3.78 20.37
CA GLN A 281 -22.52 4.21 19.22
C GLN A 281 -21.82 5.35 18.49
N ALA A 282 -21.91 5.35 17.16
CA ALA A 282 -21.42 6.46 16.36
C ALA A 282 -22.24 7.75 16.67
N PRO A 283 -21.58 8.90 16.81
CA PRO A 283 -22.26 10.13 17.14
C PRO A 283 -23.09 10.70 15.97
N GLY A 284 -24.20 11.31 16.29
CA GLY A 284 -25.04 12.03 15.33
C GLY A 284 -25.50 11.14 14.16
N GLU A 285 -25.22 11.59 12.95
CA GLU A 285 -25.57 10.89 11.70
C GLU A 285 -24.44 9.97 11.17
N ALA A 286 -23.34 9.82 11.90
CA ALA A 286 -22.22 9.02 11.45
C ALA A 286 -22.61 7.55 11.25
N LYS A 287 -22.18 6.98 10.13
CA LYS A 287 -22.43 5.58 9.74
C LYS A 287 -21.13 4.89 9.36
N SER A 288 -21.14 3.56 9.39
CA SER A 288 -20.00 2.79 8.90
C SER A 288 -19.84 2.94 7.39
N ASP A 289 -18.61 2.74 6.92
CA ASP A 289 -18.30 2.77 5.49
C ASP A 289 -19.11 1.73 4.71
N VAL A 290 -19.30 0.55 5.30
CA VAL A 290 -20.12 -0.54 4.73
C VAL A 290 -21.56 -0.09 4.56
N TRP A 291 -22.16 0.55 5.57
CA TRP A 291 -23.52 1.06 5.51
C TRP A 291 -23.70 2.07 4.36
N MET A 292 -22.76 3.01 4.22
CA MET A 292 -22.79 4.02 3.17
C MET A 292 -22.79 3.38 1.77
N MET A 293 -21.94 2.37 1.56
CA MET A 293 -21.85 1.67 0.29
C MET A 293 -23.12 0.86 -0.02
N LEU A 294 -23.67 0.19 0.97
CA LEU A 294 -24.91 -0.60 0.81
C LEU A 294 -26.12 0.30 0.54
N GLU A 295 -26.24 1.40 1.26
CA GLU A 295 -27.31 2.39 1.02
C GLU A 295 -27.19 3.01 -0.37
N PHE A 296 -25.98 3.27 -0.84
CA PHE A 296 -25.75 3.77 -2.20
C PHE A 296 -26.16 2.73 -3.25
N ALA A 297 -25.81 1.46 -3.03
CA ALA A 297 -26.14 0.37 -3.93
C ALA A 297 -27.66 0.18 -4.14
N LYS A 298 -28.50 0.55 -3.17
CA LYS A 298 -29.97 0.52 -3.30
C LYS A 298 -30.52 1.44 -4.41
N ARG A 299 -29.75 2.41 -4.87
CA ARG A 299 -30.17 3.40 -5.88
C ARG A 299 -29.95 2.94 -7.32
N PHE A 300 -29.28 1.80 -7.50
CA PHE A 300 -28.94 1.28 -8.83
C PHE A 300 -29.65 -0.05 -9.07
N LYS A 301 -30.30 -0.18 -10.20
CA LYS A 301 -30.89 -1.46 -10.62
C LYS A 301 -29.87 -2.30 -11.36
N VAL A 302 -29.98 -3.59 -11.20
CA VAL A 302 -29.14 -4.60 -11.90
C VAL A 302 -29.15 -4.33 -13.41
N LYS A 303 -30.32 -4.07 -14.02
CA LYS A 303 -30.43 -3.81 -15.46
C LYS A 303 -29.69 -2.57 -15.93
N GLU A 304 -29.49 -1.58 -15.07
CA GLU A 304 -28.75 -0.35 -15.38
C GLU A 304 -27.24 -0.57 -15.33
N CYS A 305 -26.78 -1.47 -14.46
CA CYS A 305 -25.36 -1.72 -14.22
C CYS A 305 -24.80 -2.86 -15.06
N TRP A 306 -25.62 -3.86 -15.41
CA TRP A 306 -25.18 -5.07 -16.10
C TRP A 306 -25.64 -5.17 -17.54
N CYS A 307 -26.20 -4.11 -18.10
CA CYS A 307 -26.37 -3.94 -19.54
C CYS A 307 -25.03 -3.70 -20.23
N GLU A 308 -25.02 -3.72 -21.55
CA GLU A 308 -23.84 -3.30 -22.31
C GLU A 308 -23.42 -1.87 -21.96
N GLN A 309 -22.17 -1.67 -21.61
CA GLN A 309 -21.63 -0.37 -21.27
C GLN A 309 -20.38 -0.05 -22.06
N LYS A 310 -20.30 1.14 -22.60
CA LYS A 310 -19.09 1.67 -23.25
C LYS A 310 -18.18 2.29 -22.21
N LEU A 311 -16.96 1.79 -22.13
CA LEU A 311 -15.93 2.31 -21.24
C LEU A 311 -15.10 3.38 -21.93
N PRO A 312 -14.46 4.28 -21.18
CA PRO A 312 -13.43 5.17 -21.72
C PRO A 312 -12.37 4.36 -22.49
N GLY A 313 -11.96 4.87 -23.66
CA GLY A 313 -11.03 4.14 -24.54
C GLY A 313 -11.68 3.15 -25.51
N GLY A 314 -13.02 3.17 -25.66
CA GLY A 314 -13.75 2.44 -26.69
C GLY A 314 -13.99 0.95 -26.42
N LYS A 315 -13.64 0.44 -25.25
CA LYS A 315 -13.99 -0.92 -24.83
C LYS A 315 -15.42 -1.00 -24.36
N THR A 316 -16.02 -2.16 -24.55
CA THR A 316 -17.40 -2.43 -24.16
C THR A 316 -17.43 -3.50 -23.07
N LEU A 317 -18.18 -3.28 -22.00
CA LEU A 317 -18.58 -4.33 -21.07
C LEU A 317 -19.74 -5.10 -21.68
N PRO A 318 -19.70 -6.45 -21.63
CA PRO A 318 -20.78 -7.24 -22.20
C PRO A 318 -22.07 -7.10 -21.37
N ASN A 319 -23.19 -7.29 -22.02
CA ASN A 319 -24.46 -7.48 -21.34
C ASN A 319 -24.50 -8.87 -20.68
N VAL A 320 -24.72 -8.92 -19.36
CA VAL A 320 -24.80 -10.18 -18.60
C VAL A 320 -26.19 -10.44 -18.00
N LEU A 321 -27.21 -9.68 -18.40
CA LEU A 321 -28.56 -9.74 -17.83
C LEU A 321 -29.24 -11.11 -18.00
N ASP A 322 -29.05 -11.77 -19.15
CA ASP A 322 -29.66 -13.09 -19.36
C ASP A 322 -29.02 -14.16 -18.46
N LYS A 323 -27.72 -14.07 -18.25
CA LYS A 323 -27.02 -14.94 -17.28
C LYS A 323 -27.49 -14.66 -15.84
N ALA A 324 -27.70 -13.38 -15.50
CA ALA A 324 -28.23 -12.98 -14.19
C ALA A 324 -29.62 -13.56 -13.96
N LYS A 325 -30.52 -13.48 -14.93
CA LYS A 325 -31.86 -14.10 -14.87
C LYS A 325 -31.79 -15.61 -14.68
N ALA A 326 -30.89 -16.28 -15.40
CA ALA A 326 -30.68 -17.73 -15.27
C ALA A 326 -30.19 -18.14 -13.86
N MET A 327 -29.52 -17.21 -13.14
CA MET A 327 -29.12 -17.38 -11.74
C MET A 327 -30.21 -16.99 -10.72
N GLY A 328 -31.38 -16.58 -11.19
CA GLY A 328 -32.47 -16.11 -10.33
C GLY A 328 -32.32 -14.67 -9.83
N ILE A 329 -31.47 -13.88 -10.46
CA ILE A 329 -31.30 -12.45 -10.16
C ILE A 329 -32.29 -11.64 -10.98
N ASP A 330 -33.20 -10.92 -10.29
CA ASP A 330 -34.13 -10.03 -10.95
C ASP A 330 -33.44 -8.77 -11.50
N PRO A 331 -33.52 -8.47 -12.81
CA PRO A 331 -32.98 -7.26 -13.37
C PRO A 331 -33.56 -5.97 -12.79
N GLU A 332 -34.76 -5.99 -12.24
CA GLU A 332 -35.40 -4.86 -11.57
C GLU A 332 -34.96 -4.68 -10.11
N ALA A 333 -34.32 -5.70 -9.53
CA ALA A 333 -33.73 -5.62 -8.20
C ALA A 333 -32.62 -4.57 -8.13
N SER A 334 -32.34 -4.08 -6.95
CA SER A 334 -31.20 -3.19 -6.72
C SER A 334 -29.87 -3.95 -6.65
N LEU A 335 -28.75 -3.28 -6.84
CA LEU A 335 -27.43 -3.89 -6.59
C LEU A 335 -27.28 -4.33 -5.13
N TYR A 336 -27.98 -3.68 -4.20
CA TYR A 336 -28.07 -4.10 -2.81
C TYR A 336 -28.60 -5.53 -2.68
N ASP A 337 -29.63 -5.90 -3.43
CA ASP A 337 -30.21 -7.24 -3.38
C ASP A 337 -29.24 -8.30 -3.90
N VAL A 338 -28.35 -7.93 -4.81
CA VAL A 338 -27.33 -8.85 -5.37
C VAL A 338 -26.30 -9.27 -4.32
N VAL A 339 -25.94 -8.43 -3.39
CA VAL A 339 -25.01 -8.74 -2.29
C VAL A 339 -25.48 -9.97 -1.51
N PHE A 340 -26.80 -10.22 -1.47
CA PHE A 340 -27.38 -11.33 -0.72
C PHE A 340 -27.47 -12.65 -1.49
N HIS A 341 -26.92 -12.73 -2.68
CA HIS A 341 -26.81 -14.00 -3.41
C HIS A 341 -25.76 -14.94 -2.83
N ASN A 342 -24.77 -14.42 -2.10
CA ASN A 342 -23.80 -15.28 -1.44
C ASN A 342 -24.38 -15.90 -0.14
N ALA A 343 -23.81 -17.06 0.25
CA ALA A 343 -24.32 -17.84 1.36
C ALA A 343 -24.24 -17.15 2.73
N PHE A 344 -23.28 -16.25 2.91
CA PHE A 344 -23.06 -15.57 4.18
C PHE A 344 -23.95 -14.33 4.32
N ALA A 345 -24.08 -13.54 3.26
CA ALA A 345 -24.94 -12.38 3.26
C ALA A 345 -26.42 -12.75 3.51
N LYS A 346 -26.88 -13.90 2.99
CA LYS A 346 -28.24 -14.43 3.24
C LYS A 346 -28.53 -14.71 4.72
N LYS A 347 -27.52 -14.87 5.56
CA LYS A 347 -27.69 -15.09 7.00
C LYS A 347 -27.92 -13.81 7.78
N VAL A 348 -27.63 -12.65 7.18
CA VAL A 348 -27.84 -11.36 7.83
C VAL A 348 -29.33 -11.06 7.93
N ALA A 349 -29.78 -10.66 9.09
CA ALA A 349 -31.15 -10.23 9.29
C ALA A 349 -31.33 -8.80 8.75
N TRP A 350 -31.71 -8.71 7.50
CA TRP A 350 -32.09 -7.47 6.85
C TRP A 350 -33.61 -7.23 6.97
N PRO A 351 -34.09 -6.07 6.73
CA PRO A 351 -33.43 -4.88 6.24
C PRO A 351 -32.93 -3.99 7.34
N ASP A 352 -33.44 -4.14 8.49
CA ASP A 352 -33.12 -3.13 9.37
C ASP A 352 -33.45 -3.42 10.79
N PRO A 353 -32.81 -2.66 11.43
CA PRO A 353 -32.00 -1.55 10.95
C PRO A 353 -30.58 -1.96 10.86
N LEU A 354 -30.06 -1.91 9.66
CA LEU A 354 -28.63 -1.84 9.51
C LEU A 354 -28.13 -0.94 10.63
N TYR A 355 -27.48 -1.53 11.61
CA TYR A 355 -26.92 -0.78 12.75
C TYR A 355 -27.92 -0.09 13.71
N LYS A 356 -29.22 -0.39 13.62
CA LYS A 356 -30.13 0.01 14.67
C LYS A 356 -29.94 -0.89 15.87
N GLY A 357 -29.70 -0.29 16.98
CA GLY A 357 -29.25 -1.05 18.09
C GLY A 357 -27.90 -1.63 17.80
N VAL A 358 -27.02 -0.79 17.39
CA VAL A 358 -25.63 -1.09 17.23
C VAL A 358 -25.20 -2.00 18.36
N HIS A 359 -24.63 -3.09 17.99
CA HIS A 359 -24.20 -4.13 18.89
C HIS A 359 -22.95 -3.68 19.64
N CYS A 360 -23.14 -2.87 20.68
CA CYS A 360 -22.10 -2.60 21.64
C CYS A 360 -21.95 -3.85 22.50
N GLY A 361 -20.74 -4.38 22.55
CA GLY A 361 -20.46 -5.57 23.35
C GLY A 361 -19.42 -6.48 22.72
N THR A 362 -19.28 -7.66 23.27
CA THR A 362 -18.38 -8.71 22.79
C THR A 362 -19.06 -9.60 21.76
N ALA A 363 -18.29 -10.48 21.09
CA ALA A 363 -18.86 -11.47 20.18
C ALA A 363 -19.82 -12.44 20.89
N GLU A 364 -19.63 -12.66 22.19
CA GLU A 364 -20.51 -13.45 23.04
C GLU A 364 -21.88 -12.77 23.21
N ASP A 365 -21.91 -11.45 23.33
CA ASP A 365 -23.15 -10.67 23.45
C ASP A 365 -24.01 -10.73 22.19
N LEU A 366 -23.40 -10.97 21.02
CA LEU A 366 -24.10 -11.15 19.75
C LEU A 366 -24.64 -12.58 19.58
N GLY A 367 -24.14 -13.54 20.34
CA GLY A 367 -24.43 -14.96 20.15
C GLY A 367 -24.04 -15.41 18.74
N ASP A 368 -24.92 -16.20 18.10
CA ASP A 368 -24.73 -16.64 16.72
C ASP A 368 -25.21 -15.63 15.66
N GLY A 369 -25.44 -14.37 16.07
CA GLY A 369 -25.95 -13.33 15.19
C GLY A 369 -25.04 -13.04 14.01
N TRP A 370 -25.68 -12.71 12.88
CA TRP A 370 -25.01 -12.28 11.65
C TRP A 370 -25.32 -10.82 11.39
N PHE A 371 -24.28 -10.07 11.02
CA PHE A 371 -24.33 -8.67 10.67
C PHE A 371 -23.41 -8.40 9.46
N PRO A 372 -23.51 -7.25 8.79
CA PRO A 372 -22.85 -7.02 7.51
C PRO A 372 -21.34 -7.25 7.51
N GLU A 373 -20.64 -6.74 8.49
CA GLU A 373 -19.20 -6.84 8.58
C GLU A 373 -18.73 -8.29 8.76
N LYS A 374 -19.43 -9.08 9.57
CA LYS A 374 -19.16 -10.52 9.72
C LYS A 374 -19.44 -11.26 8.41
N ALA A 375 -20.53 -10.96 7.73
CA ALA A 375 -20.87 -11.59 6.45
C ALA A 375 -19.82 -11.30 5.37
N LEU A 376 -19.35 -10.06 5.27
CA LEU A 376 -18.30 -9.67 4.33
C LEU A 376 -16.94 -10.28 4.68
N TYR A 377 -16.63 -10.41 5.96
CA TYR A 377 -15.42 -11.09 6.40
C TYR A 377 -15.42 -12.57 6.05
N GLU A 378 -16.53 -13.26 6.30
CA GLU A 378 -16.67 -14.70 5.96
C GLU A 378 -16.71 -14.93 4.44
N GLU A 379 -17.22 -13.98 3.67
CA GLU A 379 -17.07 -14.00 2.22
C GLU A 379 -15.60 -13.89 1.82
N TYR A 380 -14.86 -12.93 2.40
CA TYR A 380 -13.42 -12.79 2.17
C TYR A 380 -12.64 -14.05 2.58
N TRP A 381 -13.03 -14.69 3.67
CA TRP A 381 -12.44 -15.95 4.11
C TRP A 381 -12.43 -17.01 3.00
N GLN A 382 -13.47 -17.09 2.16
CA GLN A 382 -13.52 -18.04 1.05
C GLN A 382 -12.42 -17.78 -0.01
N PHE A 383 -11.99 -16.54 -0.17
CA PHE A 383 -10.89 -16.20 -1.07
C PHE A 383 -9.53 -16.63 -0.54
N THR A 384 -9.38 -16.70 0.77
CA THR A 384 -8.08 -16.88 1.43
C THR A 384 -7.66 -18.35 1.57
N GLN A 385 -8.48 -19.29 1.18
CA GLN A 385 -8.25 -20.71 1.38
C GLN A 385 -6.87 -21.19 0.94
N GLY A 386 -6.20 -21.95 1.78
CA GLY A 386 -4.86 -22.47 1.57
C GLY A 386 -3.75 -21.57 2.14
N ALA A 387 -2.79 -21.19 1.32
CA ALA A 387 -1.57 -20.48 1.76
C ALA A 387 -1.82 -19.09 2.38
N HIS A 388 -3.00 -18.53 2.22
CA HIS A 388 -3.42 -17.24 2.77
C HIS A 388 -4.56 -17.36 3.78
N GLN A 389 -4.94 -18.58 4.15
CA GLN A 389 -6.13 -18.82 4.96
C GLN A 389 -6.07 -18.07 6.30
N ILE A 390 -7.07 -17.24 6.52
CA ILE A 390 -7.30 -16.56 7.79
C ILE A 390 -8.25 -17.38 8.67
N ALA A 391 -8.31 -17.08 9.96
CA ALA A 391 -9.30 -17.65 10.87
C ALA A 391 -10.69 -17.07 10.60
N HIS A 392 -11.74 -17.72 11.05
CA HIS A 392 -13.09 -17.20 11.01
C HIS A 392 -13.26 -15.95 11.89
N PHE A 393 -14.26 -15.13 11.58
CA PHE A 393 -14.49 -13.86 12.28
C PHE A 393 -14.58 -14.02 13.80
N ASP A 394 -15.40 -14.95 14.26
CA ASP A 394 -15.60 -15.20 15.68
C ASP A 394 -14.33 -15.67 16.39
N GLU A 395 -13.52 -16.50 15.72
CA GLU A 395 -12.22 -16.92 16.25
C GLU A 395 -11.24 -15.73 16.38
N VAL A 396 -11.22 -14.85 15.39
CA VAL A 396 -10.34 -13.67 15.39
C VAL A 396 -10.72 -12.71 16.51
N VAL A 397 -12.01 -12.45 16.71
CA VAL A 397 -12.49 -11.55 17.77
C VAL A 397 -12.22 -12.15 19.15
N LYS A 398 -12.57 -13.43 19.37
CA LYS A 398 -12.35 -14.13 20.65
C LYS A 398 -10.88 -14.40 20.95
N GLY A 399 -10.09 -14.65 19.91
CA GLY A 399 -8.68 -15.00 20.04
C GLY A 399 -7.73 -13.82 20.18
N HIS A 400 -8.22 -12.59 20.29
CA HIS A 400 -7.40 -11.37 20.34
C HIS A 400 -6.38 -11.23 19.20
N GLY A 401 -6.82 -11.65 18.03
CA GLY A 401 -6.03 -11.67 16.79
C GLY A 401 -5.27 -12.97 16.55
N ILE A 402 -5.32 -13.43 15.31
CA ILE A 402 -4.75 -14.71 14.87
C ILE A 402 -3.82 -14.51 13.68
N VAL A 403 -2.63 -15.07 13.77
CA VAL A 403 -1.63 -15.02 12.69
C VAL A 403 -2.00 -16.00 11.58
N TRP A 404 -2.00 -15.54 10.34
CA TRP A 404 -2.24 -16.39 9.18
C TRP A 404 -0.91 -16.80 8.47
N PRO A 405 -0.87 -17.92 7.74
CA PRO A 405 -1.95 -18.88 7.51
C PRO A 405 -2.42 -19.55 8.81
N TYR A 406 -3.75 -19.70 8.92
CA TYR A 406 -4.38 -20.39 10.04
C TYR A 406 -5.13 -21.62 9.50
N ILE A 407 -4.56 -22.80 9.71
CA ILE A 407 -5.01 -24.04 9.09
C ILE A 407 -5.20 -25.09 10.18
N ASN A 408 -6.36 -25.74 10.17
CA ASN A 408 -6.73 -26.76 11.16
C ASN A 408 -6.51 -26.27 12.62
N GLY A 409 -6.91 -25.04 12.91
CA GLY A 409 -6.77 -24.47 14.26
C GLY A 409 -5.35 -24.05 14.66
N LYS A 410 -4.40 -23.99 13.73
CA LYS A 410 -3.00 -23.66 14.01
C LYS A 410 -2.48 -22.53 13.12
N SER A 411 -1.84 -21.55 13.74
CA SER A 411 -1.11 -20.48 13.05
C SER A 411 0.26 -20.95 12.57
N ILE A 412 0.67 -20.51 11.40
CA ILE A 412 2.01 -20.71 10.86
C ILE A 412 2.83 -19.44 11.08
N SER A 413 3.73 -19.48 12.07
CA SER A 413 4.44 -18.27 12.52
C SER A 413 5.52 -17.81 11.54
N TYR A 414 6.20 -18.73 10.85
CA TYR A 414 7.33 -18.42 9.95
C TYR A 414 7.08 -18.99 8.56
N ARG A 415 6.57 -18.17 7.66
CA ARG A 415 6.35 -18.56 6.26
C ARG A 415 7.67 -18.76 5.51
N PHE A 416 7.65 -19.67 4.56
CA PHE A 416 8.77 -19.98 3.66
C PHE A 416 10.02 -20.50 4.37
N ASN A 417 9.89 -20.92 5.63
CA ASN A 417 10.97 -21.54 6.40
C ASN A 417 10.73 -23.04 6.52
N GLY A 418 11.66 -23.85 6.03
CA GLY A 418 11.51 -25.30 5.97
C GLY A 418 11.39 -26.00 7.33
N MET A 419 11.81 -25.33 8.42
CA MET A 419 11.70 -25.87 9.77
C MET A 419 10.33 -25.60 10.42
N TYR A 420 9.72 -24.45 10.11
CA TYR A 420 8.53 -23.97 10.83
C TYR A 420 7.28 -23.91 9.96
N ASP A 421 7.44 -23.94 8.64
CA ASP A 421 6.34 -23.85 7.70
C ASP A 421 6.08 -25.21 7.06
N PRO A 422 5.00 -25.92 7.44
CA PRO A 422 4.71 -27.25 6.90
C PRO A 422 4.50 -27.27 5.39
N PHE A 423 4.08 -26.14 4.78
CA PHE A 423 3.98 -26.04 3.32
C PHE A 423 5.34 -26.05 2.61
N CYS A 424 6.41 -25.78 3.31
CA CYS A 424 7.77 -25.84 2.78
C CYS A 424 8.38 -27.24 2.77
N ASN A 425 7.74 -28.21 3.44
CA ASN A 425 8.18 -29.60 3.47
C ASN A 425 9.69 -29.77 3.70
N GLY A 426 10.22 -29.04 4.68
CA GLY A 426 11.64 -29.07 5.07
C GLY A 426 12.60 -28.23 4.21
N ALA A 427 12.13 -27.58 3.14
CA ALA A 427 12.97 -26.75 2.27
C ALA A 427 12.61 -25.26 2.38
N ASP A 428 13.57 -24.39 2.69
CA ASP A 428 13.38 -22.95 2.71
C ASP A 428 12.92 -22.43 1.32
N PHE A 429 12.07 -21.41 1.32
CA PHE A 429 11.55 -20.74 0.11
C PHE A 429 10.80 -21.64 -0.87
N LEU A 430 10.25 -22.74 -0.39
CA LEU A 430 9.38 -23.56 -1.22
C LEU A 430 8.08 -22.81 -1.52
N PHE A 431 7.73 -22.69 -2.81
CA PHE A 431 6.48 -22.05 -3.21
C PHE A 431 5.31 -23.01 -3.00
N TYR A 432 4.25 -22.53 -2.39
CA TYR A 432 3.06 -23.30 -2.05
C TYR A 432 2.26 -23.81 -3.25
N GLY A 433 2.46 -23.25 -4.44
CA GLY A 433 1.65 -23.57 -5.61
C GLY A 433 1.55 -25.05 -5.96
N PRO A 434 2.66 -25.81 -6.05
CA PRO A 434 2.61 -27.25 -6.31
C PRO A 434 1.93 -28.04 -5.21
N LEU A 435 2.22 -27.71 -3.93
CA LEU A 435 1.60 -28.37 -2.80
C LEU A 435 0.09 -28.09 -2.74
N MET A 436 -0.33 -26.86 -3.00
CA MET A 436 -1.74 -26.49 -3.01
C MET A 436 -2.53 -27.10 -4.17
N LYS A 437 -1.87 -27.43 -5.28
CA LYS A 437 -2.51 -28.26 -6.34
C LYS A 437 -2.73 -29.69 -5.88
N ALA A 438 -1.81 -30.23 -5.09
CA ALA A 438 -1.92 -31.58 -4.54
C ALA A 438 -2.93 -31.66 -3.38
N ILE A 439 -3.10 -30.56 -2.64
CA ILE A 439 -4.00 -30.47 -1.47
C ILE A 439 -4.92 -29.24 -1.62
N PRO A 440 -5.93 -29.30 -2.50
CA PRO A 440 -6.79 -28.14 -2.76
C PRO A 440 -7.56 -27.65 -1.53
N SER A 441 -7.82 -28.53 -0.57
CA SER A 441 -8.51 -28.20 0.68
C SER A 441 -7.63 -27.45 1.70
N GLY A 442 -6.32 -27.37 1.46
CA GLY A 442 -5.35 -26.86 2.44
C GLY A 442 -5.18 -27.77 3.67
N ASN A 443 -5.82 -28.93 3.70
CA ASN A 443 -5.70 -29.88 4.81
C ASN A 443 -4.34 -30.57 4.78
N LEU A 444 -3.44 -30.18 5.68
CA LEU A 444 -2.10 -30.74 5.78
C LEU A 444 -2.08 -32.21 6.23
N ASP A 445 -3.13 -32.67 6.91
CA ASP A 445 -3.26 -34.08 7.32
C ASP A 445 -3.48 -35.01 6.12
N ALA A 446 -3.87 -34.42 4.97
CA ALA A 446 -3.97 -35.15 3.69
C ALA A 446 -2.63 -35.34 2.98
N VAL A 447 -1.53 -34.79 3.50
CA VAL A 447 -0.18 -34.98 2.95
C VAL A 447 0.26 -36.41 3.27
N THR A 448 0.46 -37.19 2.23
CA THR A 448 0.96 -38.58 2.34
C THR A 448 2.29 -38.69 1.61
N ASP A 449 3.00 -39.80 1.80
CA ASP A 449 4.24 -40.10 1.06
C ASP A 449 4.05 -40.15 -0.46
N LYS A 450 2.79 -40.31 -0.92
CA LYS A 450 2.40 -40.27 -2.33
C LYS A 450 2.06 -38.87 -2.84
N THR A 451 1.94 -37.89 -1.95
CA THR A 451 1.71 -36.51 -2.34
C THR A 451 2.92 -36.00 -3.12
N PRO A 452 2.75 -35.44 -4.34
CA PRO A 452 3.87 -34.92 -5.11
C PRO A 452 4.67 -33.94 -4.28
N LYS A 453 5.96 -34.23 -4.04
CA LYS A 453 6.85 -33.28 -3.34
C LYS A 453 7.03 -32.06 -4.23
N PRO A 454 6.73 -30.86 -3.72
CA PRO A 454 6.99 -29.67 -4.49
C PRO A 454 8.49 -29.54 -4.73
N LEU A 455 8.86 -29.08 -5.93
CA LEU A 455 10.25 -28.77 -6.22
C LEU A 455 10.73 -27.64 -5.30
N PRO A 456 11.97 -27.69 -4.79
CA PRO A 456 12.55 -26.60 -4.01
C PRO A 456 12.40 -25.29 -4.79
N GLY A 457 11.68 -24.34 -4.24
CA GLY A 457 11.57 -23.02 -4.82
C GLY A 457 12.90 -22.29 -4.68
N LYS A 458 13.36 -21.66 -5.76
CA LYS A 458 14.44 -20.69 -5.70
C LYS A 458 13.84 -19.30 -5.58
N ALA A 459 14.38 -18.50 -4.66
CA ALA A 459 14.02 -17.10 -4.57
C ALA A 459 14.42 -16.37 -5.86
N LYS A 460 13.53 -15.51 -6.34
CA LYS A 460 13.81 -14.65 -7.49
C LYS A 460 14.66 -13.47 -7.03
N ILE A 461 15.73 -13.20 -7.73
CA ILE A 461 16.60 -12.03 -7.51
C ILE A 461 16.46 -11.10 -8.69
N PHE A 462 16.42 -9.80 -8.40
CA PHE A 462 16.31 -8.75 -9.38
C PHE A 462 17.49 -7.80 -9.21
N PHE A 463 18.21 -7.50 -10.27
CA PHE A 463 19.14 -6.39 -10.30
C PHE A 463 18.39 -5.12 -10.67
N ARG A 464 18.59 -4.06 -9.90
CA ARG A 464 18.02 -2.74 -10.15
C ARG A 464 19.13 -1.71 -10.14
N PRO A 465 19.48 -1.13 -11.29
CA PRO A 465 20.52 -0.12 -11.35
C PRO A 465 20.09 1.13 -10.57
N TYR A 466 21.09 1.83 -10.05
CA TYR A 466 20.86 3.15 -9.46
C TYR A 466 20.23 4.08 -10.50
N ALA A 467 19.29 4.87 -10.07
CA ALA A 467 18.75 5.97 -10.85
C ALA A 467 18.55 7.17 -9.93
N GLU A 468 19.04 8.29 -10.39
CA GLU A 468 18.95 9.55 -9.66
C GLU A 468 17.50 10.02 -9.52
N ALA A 469 17.23 10.84 -8.51
CA ALA A 469 15.94 11.52 -8.39
C ALA A 469 15.69 12.42 -9.61
N VAL A 470 14.41 12.55 -10.01
CA VAL A 470 14.03 13.40 -11.16
C VAL A 470 14.39 14.87 -10.92
N GLU A 471 14.26 15.31 -9.68
CA GLU A 471 14.63 16.66 -9.26
C GLU A 471 15.72 16.57 -8.22
N VAL A 472 16.81 17.28 -8.47
CA VAL A 472 17.95 17.42 -7.56
C VAL A 472 18.16 18.91 -7.26
N PRO A 473 18.88 19.25 -6.19
CA PRO A 473 19.27 20.63 -5.93
C PRO A 473 20.02 21.26 -7.10
N ASP A 474 19.72 22.52 -7.35
CA ASP A 474 20.36 23.34 -8.39
C ASP A 474 20.66 24.76 -7.86
N SER A 475 21.10 25.68 -8.70
CA SER A 475 21.44 27.04 -8.30
C SER A 475 20.27 27.89 -7.78
N HIS A 476 19.02 27.49 -8.06
CA HIS A 476 17.81 28.19 -7.60
C HIS A 476 17.17 27.49 -6.40
N TYR A 477 17.29 26.17 -6.35
CA TYR A 477 16.74 25.31 -5.30
C TYR A 477 17.87 24.46 -4.73
N ASP A 478 18.69 25.09 -3.91
CA ASP A 478 20.01 24.60 -3.49
C ASP A 478 19.97 23.65 -2.28
N LEU A 479 18.79 23.35 -1.74
CA LEU A 479 18.57 22.42 -0.63
C LEU A 479 17.68 21.26 -1.02
N TRP A 480 17.98 20.08 -0.50
CA TRP A 480 17.04 19.00 -0.44
C TRP A 480 15.91 19.32 0.54
N PHE A 481 14.69 19.09 0.12
CA PHE A 481 13.52 19.12 1.00
C PHE A 481 13.04 17.70 1.22
N ASP A 482 13.08 17.24 2.46
CA ASP A 482 12.56 15.95 2.89
C ASP A 482 11.31 16.15 3.73
N THR A 483 10.37 15.21 3.64
CA THR A 483 9.14 15.24 4.41
C THR A 483 8.89 13.92 5.12
N GLY A 484 8.25 13.98 6.26
CA GLY A 484 8.04 12.78 7.07
C GLY A 484 7.05 13.01 8.21
N ARG A 485 7.24 12.29 9.32
CA ARG A 485 6.30 12.21 10.42
C ARG A 485 6.97 12.53 11.76
N PHE A 486 6.13 13.01 12.69
CA PHE A 486 6.47 13.12 14.10
C PHE A 486 5.59 12.20 14.95
N MET A 487 6.02 11.92 16.16
CA MET A 487 5.32 11.04 17.10
C MET A 487 3.98 11.62 17.54
N GLU A 488 3.86 12.93 17.61
CA GLU A 488 2.67 13.64 18.09
C GLU A 488 1.51 13.61 17.10
N HIS A 489 1.81 13.49 15.80
CA HIS A 489 0.77 13.59 14.79
C HIS A 489 0.71 12.39 13.86
N TRP A 490 -0.51 11.88 13.69
CA TRP A 490 -0.82 10.81 12.76
C TRP A 490 -1.16 11.39 11.38
N HIS A 491 -0.36 11.04 10.37
CA HIS A 491 -0.55 11.47 8.98
C HIS A 491 -0.79 12.98 8.82
N THR A 492 -1.98 13.36 8.34
CA THR A 492 -2.38 14.76 8.11
C THR A 492 -2.87 15.49 9.37
N GLY A 493 -2.70 14.89 10.54
CA GLY A 493 -3.09 15.51 11.81
C GLY A 493 -4.60 15.60 12.05
N SER A 494 -5.42 15.09 11.16
CA SER A 494 -6.89 15.23 11.23
C SER A 494 -7.51 14.74 12.53
N MET A 495 -6.95 13.69 13.14
CA MET A 495 -7.37 13.18 14.44
C MET A 495 -6.52 13.76 15.58
N THR A 496 -5.21 13.62 15.48
CA THR A 496 -4.28 13.96 16.56
C THR A 496 -4.19 15.44 16.83
N GLY A 497 -4.39 16.31 15.84
CA GLY A 497 -4.48 17.75 16.03
C GLY A 497 -5.67 18.20 16.90
N ARG A 498 -6.67 17.31 17.13
CA ARG A 498 -7.81 17.53 18.03
C ARG A 498 -7.58 17.01 19.44
N VAL A 499 -6.49 16.31 19.67
CA VAL A 499 -6.06 15.87 21.00
C VAL A 499 -5.24 16.97 21.65
N ALA A 500 -5.78 17.66 22.63
CA ALA A 500 -5.19 18.88 23.20
C ALA A 500 -3.73 18.70 23.65
N ALA A 501 -3.38 17.56 24.25
CA ALA A 501 -2.03 17.26 24.70
C ALA A 501 -1.04 17.12 23.52
N LEU A 502 -1.44 16.44 22.44
CA LEU A 502 -0.61 16.24 21.27
C LEU A 502 -0.45 17.55 20.47
N HIS A 503 -1.54 18.29 20.29
CA HIS A 503 -1.52 19.59 19.65
C HIS A 503 -0.65 20.60 20.44
N LYS A 504 -0.71 20.61 21.77
CA LYS A 504 0.15 21.44 22.61
C LYS A 504 1.64 21.09 22.47
N ALA A 505 1.94 19.80 22.30
CA ALA A 505 3.33 19.32 22.16
C ALA A 505 3.95 19.71 20.81
N LEU A 506 3.15 19.74 19.75
CA LEU A 506 3.56 20.16 18.40
C LEU A 506 2.40 20.89 17.69
N PRO A 507 2.22 22.20 17.92
CA PRO A 507 1.05 22.94 17.46
C PRO A 507 1.08 23.30 15.97
N GLU A 508 2.25 23.39 15.37
CA GLU A 508 2.45 23.82 13.98
C GLU A 508 3.61 23.09 13.30
N GLY A 509 3.57 23.03 11.99
CA GLY A 509 4.68 22.53 11.17
C GLY A 509 5.82 23.52 11.12
N MET A 510 7.04 23.02 11.28
CA MET A 510 8.28 23.82 11.23
C MET A 510 9.22 23.26 10.17
N LEU A 511 10.07 24.11 9.61
CA LEU A 511 11.19 23.68 8.77
C LEU A 511 12.44 23.47 9.64
N TYR A 512 12.87 22.24 9.74
CA TYR A 512 14.13 21.89 10.41
C TYR A 512 15.30 22.10 9.47
N MET A 513 16.29 22.86 9.93
CA MET A 513 17.46 23.26 9.14
C MET A 513 18.76 22.98 9.90
N ASN A 514 19.81 22.71 9.13
CA ASN A 514 21.16 22.66 9.67
C ASN A 514 21.63 24.08 10.07
N ALA A 515 22.32 24.20 11.20
CA ALA A 515 22.78 25.50 11.71
C ALA A 515 23.71 26.26 10.74
N ALA A 516 24.56 25.53 10.01
CA ALA A 516 25.45 26.16 9.02
C ALA A 516 24.66 26.70 7.81
N ASP A 517 23.66 25.95 7.35
CA ASP A 517 22.81 26.35 6.23
C ASP A 517 21.93 27.56 6.61
N ALA A 518 21.40 27.57 7.83
CA ALA A 518 20.63 28.69 8.37
C ALA A 518 21.48 29.95 8.51
N LYS A 519 22.67 29.83 9.10
CA LYS A 519 23.63 30.93 9.24
C LYS A 519 24.02 31.54 7.89
N ALA A 520 24.27 30.71 6.88
CA ALA A 520 24.61 31.18 5.53
C ALA A 520 23.50 32.01 4.87
N ARG A 521 22.25 31.87 5.36
CA ARG A 521 21.07 32.59 4.88
C ARG A 521 20.57 33.68 5.82
N GLY A 522 21.27 33.93 6.92
CA GLY A 522 20.86 34.92 7.93
C GLY A 522 19.59 34.55 8.67
N ILE A 523 19.29 33.25 8.81
CA ILE A 523 18.09 32.73 9.47
C ILE A 523 18.42 32.35 10.91
N ALA A 524 17.65 32.88 11.87
CA ALA A 524 17.70 32.52 13.28
C ALA A 524 16.62 31.48 13.63
N ASP A 525 16.82 30.78 14.77
CA ASP A 525 15.81 29.84 15.28
C ASP A 525 14.52 30.59 15.63
N GLY A 526 13.37 30.04 15.17
CA GLY A 526 12.06 30.64 15.35
C GLY A 526 11.67 31.68 14.30
N ASP A 527 12.55 32.09 13.40
CA ASP A 527 12.22 33.04 12.33
C ASP A 527 11.11 32.47 11.43
N ARG A 528 10.19 33.35 11.04
CA ARG A 528 9.21 33.02 9.99
C ARG A 528 9.86 33.13 8.63
N ILE A 529 10.03 32.03 7.96
CA ILE A 529 10.74 31.90 6.69
C ILE A 529 9.78 31.57 5.54
N LYS A 530 10.17 32.02 4.35
CA LYS A 530 9.56 31.67 3.08
C LYS A 530 10.26 30.44 2.51
N ILE A 531 9.50 29.39 2.22
CA ILE A 531 9.98 28.15 1.63
C ILE A 531 9.40 28.05 0.22
N THR A 532 10.25 27.89 -0.78
CA THR A 532 9.82 27.85 -2.19
C THR A 532 10.34 26.60 -2.86
N SER A 533 9.45 25.86 -3.52
CA SER A 533 9.77 24.77 -4.44
C SER A 533 9.38 25.15 -5.87
N ARG A 534 9.62 24.27 -6.83
CA ARG A 534 9.18 24.46 -8.21
C ARG A 534 7.65 24.54 -8.37
N ARG A 535 6.89 24.09 -7.37
CA ARG A 535 5.42 23.97 -7.41
C ARG A 535 4.69 24.95 -6.51
N ALA A 536 5.26 25.27 -5.37
CA ALA A 536 4.56 26.08 -4.36
C ALA A 536 5.50 26.95 -3.52
N THR A 537 4.90 27.92 -2.85
CA THR A 537 5.54 28.74 -1.80
C THR A 537 4.68 28.64 -0.55
N VAL A 538 5.31 28.36 0.57
CA VAL A 538 4.68 28.32 1.89
C VAL A 538 5.53 29.07 2.91
N PHE A 539 4.96 29.31 4.09
CA PHE A 539 5.66 29.96 5.21
C PHE A 539 5.61 29.04 6.43
N ALA A 540 6.74 28.90 7.10
CA ALA A 540 6.86 28.16 8.34
C ALA A 540 7.85 28.84 9.27
N LYS A 541 7.91 28.40 10.53
CA LYS A 541 9.01 28.75 11.43
C LYS A 541 10.24 27.90 11.16
N ALA A 542 11.40 28.49 11.20
CA ALA A 542 12.66 27.75 11.19
C ALA A 542 12.89 27.08 12.56
N CYS A 543 13.36 25.83 12.55
CA CYS A 543 13.83 25.12 13.74
C CYS A 543 15.29 24.72 13.53
N ILE A 544 16.19 25.34 14.29
CA ILE A 544 17.63 25.16 14.16
C ILE A 544 18.18 24.47 15.40
N GLY A 545 18.84 23.32 15.22
CA GLY A 545 19.40 22.57 16.35
C GLY A 545 18.39 21.97 17.31
N GLY A 546 17.13 21.83 16.90
CA GLY A 546 16.08 21.23 17.68
C GLY A 546 16.20 19.70 17.81
N ARG A 547 15.12 19.06 18.26
CA ARG A 547 15.07 17.60 18.48
C ARG A 547 15.33 16.74 17.24
N MET A 548 15.30 17.33 16.07
CA MET A 548 15.57 16.64 14.80
C MET A 548 16.73 17.33 14.07
N PRO A 549 17.97 16.99 14.40
CA PRO A 549 19.12 17.52 13.68
C PRO A 549 19.11 16.98 12.23
N VAL A 550 19.26 17.88 11.28
CA VAL A 550 19.35 17.53 9.86
C VAL A 550 20.78 17.76 9.35
N THR A 551 21.18 16.94 8.39
CA THR A 551 22.47 17.06 7.74
C THR A 551 22.52 18.33 6.90
N ARG A 552 23.70 18.95 6.76
CA ARG A 552 23.92 20.08 5.88
C ARG A 552 23.47 19.80 4.45
N GLY A 553 22.80 20.77 3.84
CA GLY A 553 22.21 20.65 2.50
C GLY A 553 20.81 19.98 2.48
N ILE A 554 20.29 19.58 3.65
CA ILE A 554 18.96 18.97 3.79
C ILE A 554 18.08 19.81 4.70
N THR A 555 16.82 19.92 4.36
CA THR A 555 15.78 20.48 5.22
C THR A 555 14.65 19.46 5.38
N PHE A 556 13.93 19.54 6.49
CA PHE A 556 12.84 18.62 6.80
C PHE A 556 11.61 19.36 7.34
N ALA A 557 10.43 18.97 6.87
CA ALA A 557 9.16 19.35 7.48
C ALA A 557 8.18 18.19 7.50
N ALA A 558 7.39 18.09 8.58
CA ALA A 558 6.32 17.10 8.64
C ALA A 558 5.06 17.58 7.89
N PHE A 559 4.32 16.65 7.30
CA PHE A 559 3.16 16.96 6.45
C PHE A 559 1.81 17.02 7.19
N PHE A 560 1.81 17.06 8.52
CA PHE A 560 0.57 17.08 9.30
C PHE A 560 -0.16 18.43 9.29
N ASP A 561 0.56 19.52 9.05
CA ASP A 561 0.00 20.87 9.10
C ASP A 561 -0.53 21.29 7.73
N GLU A 562 -1.85 21.58 7.67
CA GLU A 562 -2.52 22.00 6.43
C GLU A 562 -2.03 23.36 5.90
N ASN A 563 -1.31 24.15 6.73
CA ASN A 563 -0.77 25.45 6.35
C ASN A 563 0.66 25.37 5.79
N VAL A 564 1.35 24.24 5.98
CA VAL A 564 2.74 24.03 5.54
C VAL A 564 2.78 22.89 4.53
N GLN A 565 2.03 23.05 3.46
CA GLN A 565 1.96 22.05 2.39
C GLN A 565 2.72 22.51 1.18
N MET A 566 3.81 21.84 0.92
CA MET A 566 4.69 22.07 -0.20
C MET A 566 4.82 20.80 -1.03
N ASN A 567 4.19 20.81 -2.18
CA ASN A 567 4.20 19.66 -3.08
C ASN A 567 4.82 19.98 -4.42
#